data_61abaec199e22a40478b2597c08d28e6
#
_entry.id   61abaec199e22a40478b2597c08d28e6
#
_cell.length_a   1.000
_cell.length_b   1.000
_cell.length_c   1.000
_cell.angle_alpha   90.00
_cell.angle_beta   90.00
_cell.angle_gamma   90.00
#
_symmetry.space_group_name_H-M   'P 1'
#
loop_
_entity.id
_entity.type
_entity.pdbx_description
1 polymer ?
#
loop_
_entity_poly.entity_id
_entity_poly.type
_entity_poly.pdbx_seq_one_letter_code
_entity_poly.pdbx_strand_id
1 'polypeptide(L)'
;MIVAFSVAPTVVGDESAEMSEAVAEAVRVVRASGSPNETNSMFTIIEGEWDEVFAVIKEATDAVRAVSPRTSLVIKADIREGVTGQITQKVDSVNRYLEENK
;
A
#
# COMPACT_ATOMS: atom_id res chain seq x y z
N MET A 1 -1.53 13.08 -0.51
CA MET A 1 -0.46 12.38 0.23
C MET A 1 -0.22 11.02 -0.38
N ILE A 2 0.97 10.51 -0.22
CA ILE A 2 1.35 9.17 -0.66
C ILE A 2 1.64 8.32 0.56
N VAL A 3 1.12 7.10 0.58
CA VAL A 3 1.26 6.18 1.71
C VAL A 3 1.74 4.83 1.21
N ALA A 4 2.78 4.32 1.85
CA ALA A 4 3.23 2.95 1.68
C ALA A 4 2.78 2.15 2.89
N PHE A 5 2.10 1.03 2.68
CA PHE A 5 1.70 0.19 3.80
C PHE A 5 1.93 -1.28 3.49
N SER A 6 2.10 -2.04 4.55
CA SER A 6 2.24 -3.49 4.52
C SER A 6 1.33 -4.07 5.58
N VAL A 7 0.47 -4.99 5.21
CA VAL A 7 -0.41 -5.69 6.13
C VAL A 7 -0.24 -7.19 5.94
N ALA A 8 -0.05 -7.91 7.04
CA ALA A 8 0.20 -9.34 6.99
C ALA A 8 -0.43 -10.06 8.18
N PRO A 9 -0.98 -11.27 7.95
CA PRO A 9 -1.43 -12.11 9.05
C PRO A 9 -0.21 -12.65 9.80
N THR A 10 -0.30 -12.69 11.12
CA THR A 10 0.77 -13.26 11.96
C THR A 10 0.39 -14.62 12.53
N VAL A 11 -0.88 -15.01 12.40
CA VAL A 11 -1.36 -16.33 12.81
C VAL A 11 -2.27 -16.86 11.72
N VAL A 12 -1.82 -17.92 11.03
CA VAL A 12 -2.58 -18.60 9.97
C VAL A 12 -2.42 -20.11 10.13
N GLY A 13 -3.41 -20.87 9.66
CA GLY A 13 -3.41 -22.34 9.79
C GLY A 13 -2.45 -23.01 8.82
N ASP A 14 -2.41 -22.55 7.57
CA ASP A 14 -1.44 -22.97 6.55
C ASP A 14 -0.69 -21.72 6.11
N GLU A 15 0.51 -21.57 6.62
CA GLU A 15 1.25 -20.32 6.52
C GLU A 15 1.46 -19.80 5.10
N SER A 16 1.77 -20.68 4.14
CA SER A 16 2.12 -20.20 2.81
C SER A 16 0.89 -19.82 1.98
N ALA A 17 -0.12 -20.67 1.94
CA ALA A 17 -1.30 -20.49 1.10
C ALA A 17 -2.23 -19.40 1.68
N GLU A 18 -2.54 -19.48 2.97
CA GLU A 18 -3.45 -18.53 3.61
C GLU A 18 -2.84 -17.13 3.70
N MET A 19 -1.55 -17.04 3.92
CA MET A 19 -0.85 -15.74 3.94
C MET A 19 -0.95 -15.07 2.58
N SER A 20 -0.67 -15.79 1.50
CA SER A 20 -0.75 -15.25 0.14
C SER A 20 -2.17 -14.83 -0.23
N GLU A 21 -3.17 -15.63 0.16
CA GLU A 21 -4.57 -15.29 -0.08
C GLU A 21 -5.01 -14.04 0.68
N ALA A 22 -4.63 -13.93 1.95
CA ALA A 22 -4.96 -12.77 2.77
C ALA A 22 -4.34 -11.50 2.19
N VAL A 23 -3.07 -11.55 1.81
CA VAL A 23 -2.37 -10.41 1.21
C VAL A 23 -2.99 -10.05 -0.13
N ALA A 24 -3.35 -11.05 -0.95
CA ALA A 24 -4.01 -10.81 -2.24
C ALA A 24 -5.35 -10.10 -2.08
N GLU A 25 -6.15 -10.46 -1.06
CA GLU A 25 -7.41 -9.78 -0.79
C GLU A 25 -7.20 -8.32 -0.37
N ALA A 26 -6.17 -8.03 0.43
CA ALA A 26 -5.82 -6.67 0.78
C ALA A 26 -5.43 -5.84 -0.47
N VAL A 27 -4.64 -6.42 -1.35
CA VAL A 27 -4.25 -5.75 -2.61
C VAL A 27 -5.46 -5.55 -3.51
N ARG A 28 -6.38 -6.51 -3.54
CA ARG A 28 -7.61 -6.39 -4.33
C ARG A 28 -8.43 -5.16 -3.89
N VAL A 29 -8.54 -4.94 -2.59
CA VAL A 29 -9.24 -3.76 -2.04
C VAL A 29 -8.60 -2.47 -2.56
N VAL A 30 -7.28 -2.40 -2.53
CA VAL A 30 -6.55 -1.22 -3.01
C VAL A 30 -6.78 -0.99 -4.50
N ARG A 31 -6.67 -2.03 -5.30
CA ARG A 31 -6.86 -1.92 -6.76
C ARG A 31 -8.29 -1.56 -7.14
N ALA A 32 -9.26 -1.98 -6.35
CA ALA A 32 -10.66 -1.66 -6.57
C ALA A 32 -11.04 -0.24 -6.13
N SER A 33 -10.20 0.43 -5.35
CA SER A 33 -10.50 1.74 -4.76
C SER A 33 -10.59 2.86 -5.78
N GLY A 34 -9.97 2.72 -6.94
CA GLY A 34 -9.87 3.77 -7.95
C GLY A 34 -8.79 4.80 -7.68
N SER A 35 -8.11 4.74 -6.54
CA SER A 35 -6.99 5.62 -6.22
C SER A 35 -5.72 5.17 -6.94
N PRO A 36 -4.81 6.10 -7.32
CA PRO A 36 -3.51 5.71 -7.85
C PRO A 36 -2.80 4.79 -6.87
N ASN A 37 -2.28 3.68 -7.37
CA ASN A 37 -1.64 2.69 -6.50
C ASN A 37 -0.58 1.89 -7.25
N GLU A 38 0.32 1.28 -6.48
CA GLU A 38 1.37 0.41 -6.99
C GLU A 38 1.70 -0.63 -5.93
N THR A 39 1.95 -1.85 -6.34
CA THR A 39 2.34 -2.94 -5.44
C THR A 39 3.74 -3.42 -5.81
N ASN A 40 4.62 -3.48 -4.82
CA ASN A 40 5.94 -4.10 -4.99
C ASN A 40 6.12 -5.21 -3.96
N SER A 41 7.31 -5.82 -3.94
CA SER A 41 7.57 -6.98 -3.07
C SER A 41 7.54 -6.65 -1.58
N MET A 42 7.62 -5.39 -1.20
CA MET A 42 7.68 -4.98 0.20
C MET A 42 6.42 -4.23 0.66
N PHE A 43 5.83 -3.41 -0.20
CA PHE A 43 4.75 -2.51 0.16
C PHE A 43 3.69 -2.39 -0.92
N THR A 44 2.50 -2.00 -0.49
CA THR A 44 1.47 -1.45 -1.37
C THR A 44 1.47 0.06 -1.17
N ILE A 45 1.50 0.80 -2.28
CA ILE A 45 1.57 2.26 -2.27
C ILE A 45 0.26 2.80 -2.82
N ILE A 46 -0.31 3.79 -2.13
CA ILE A 46 -1.57 4.42 -2.53
C ILE A 46 -1.45 5.93 -2.35
N GLU A 47 -2.08 6.67 -3.25
CA GLU A 47 -2.07 8.12 -3.21
C GLU A 47 -3.50 8.66 -3.19
N GLY A 48 -3.75 9.70 -2.40
CA GLY A 48 -5.05 10.36 -2.31
C GLY A 48 -5.13 11.27 -1.09
N GLU A 49 -6.34 11.67 -0.78
CA GLU A 49 -6.62 12.46 0.41
C GLU A 49 -6.66 11.57 1.66
N TRP A 50 -6.47 12.18 2.82
CA TRP A 50 -6.36 11.50 4.10
C TRP A 50 -7.49 10.50 4.34
N ASP A 51 -8.72 10.97 4.26
CA ASP A 51 -9.87 10.12 4.59
C ASP A 51 -10.05 8.98 3.59
N GLU A 52 -9.81 9.25 2.31
CA GLU A 52 -9.92 8.24 1.26
C GLU A 52 -8.88 7.14 1.42
N VAL A 53 -7.62 7.53 1.61
CA VAL A 53 -6.51 6.59 1.71
C VAL A 53 -6.65 5.73 2.97
N PHE A 54 -6.96 6.33 4.11
CA PHE A 54 -7.08 5.57 5.34
C PHE A 54 -8.34 4.70 5.39
N ALA A 55 -9.41 5.08 4.69
CA ALA A 55 -10.56 4.19 4.51
C ALA A 55 -10.18 2.93 3.73
N VAL A 56 -9.38 3.07 2.67
CA VAL A 56 -8.90 1.94 1.88
C VAL A 56 -7.96 1.06 2.71
N ILE A 57 -7.03 1.66 3.43
CA ILE A 57 -6.10 0.91 4.29
C ILE A 57 -6.86 0.15 5.38
N LYS A 58 -7.89 0.77 5.96
CA LYS A 58 -8.74 0.09 6.95
C LYS A 58 -9.43 -1.12 6.34
N GLU A 59 -10.03 -0.98 5.17
CA GLU A 59 -10.73 -2.08 4.49
C GLU A 59 -9.76 -3.20 4.12
N ALA A 60 -8.58 -2.86 3.60
CA ALA A 60 -7.54 -3.83 3.29
C ALA A 60 -7.07 -4.58 4.53
N THR A 61 -6.88 -3.86 5.63
CA THR A 61 -6.48 -4.44 6.91
C THR A 61 -7.57 -5.37 7.46
N ASP A 62 -8.83 -4.98 7.35
CA ASP A 62 -9.96 -5.79 7.79
C ASP A 62 -10.06 -7.10 7.01
N ALA A 63 -9.71 -7.09 5.72
CA ALA A 63 -9.67 -8.31 4.91
C ALA A 63 -8.66 -9.33 5.47
N VAL A 64 -7.52 -8.87 5.96
CA VAL A 64 -6.51 -9.72 6.60
C VAL A 64 -6.98 -10.15 7.99
N ARG A 65 -7.57 -9.25 8.76
CA ARG A 65 -8.08 -9.54 10.11
C ARG A 65 -9.19 -10.59 10.08
N ALA A 66 -9.90 -10.72 8.99
CA ALA A 66 -10.94 -11.73 8.84
C ALA A 66 -10.41 -13.16 8.91
N VAL A 67 -9.14 -13.38 8.57
CA VAL A 67 -8.52 -14.70 8.56
C VAL A 67 -7.40 -14.86 9.60
N SER A 68 -7.08 -13.81 10.33
CA SER A 68 -6.01 -13.85 11.34
C SER A 68 -6.42 -13.05 12.57
N PRO A 69 -6.40 -13.63 13.77
CA PRO A 69 -6.69 -12.89 15.00
C PRO A 69 -5.59 -11.90 15.36
N ARG A 70 -4.43 -12.01 14.73
CA ARG A 70 -3.33 -11.09 14.92
C ARG A 70 -2.79 -10.68 13.58
N THR A 71 -2.75 -9.36 13.33
CA THR A 71 -2.36 -8.77 12.05
C THR A 71 -1.33 -7.68 12.29
N SER A 72 -0.27 -7.70 11.51
CA SER A 72 0.75 -6.65 11.55
C SER A 72 0.49 -5.64 10.45
N LEU A 73 0.45 -4.35 10.80
CA LEU A 73 0.25 -3.25 9.86
C LEU A 73 1.39 -2.25 10.03
N VAL A 74 2.10 -1.97 8.95
CA VAL A 74 3.16 -0.96 8.90
C VAL A 74 2.73 0.11 7.90
N ILE A 75 2.82 1.36 8.30
CA ILE A 75 2.43 2.51 7.47
C ILE A 75 3.57 3.52 7.47
N LYS A 76 3.91 3.99 6.26
CA LYS A 76 4.77 5.15 6.08
C LYS A 76 4.02 6.13 5.20
N ALA A 77 3.78 7.35 5.68
CA ALA A 77 3.04 8.37 4.96
C ALA A 77 3.91 9.59 4.69
N ASP A 78 3.83 10.11 3.46
CA ASP A 78 4.40 11.39 3.09
C ASP A 78 3.25 12.34 2.78
N ILE A 79 3.06 13.32 3.67
CA ILE A 79 1.91 14.22 3.64
C ILE A 79 2.35 15.56 3.08
N ARG A 80 1.90 15.86 1.85
CA ARG A 80 2.16 17.14 1.19
C ARG A 80 0.87 17.68 0.61
N GLU A 81 0.37 18.74 1.19
CA GLU A 81 -0.85 19.38 0.71
C GLU A 81 -0.67 19.96 -0.69
N GLY A 82 -1.71 19.80 -1.51
CA GLY A 82 -1.74 20.39 -2.85
C GLY A 82 -0.85 19.70 -3.88
N VAL A 83 -0.23 18.58 -3.54
CA VAL A 83 0.65 17.84 -4.45
C VAL A 83 0.05 16.50 -4.79
N THR A 84 0.01 16.18 -6.09
CA THR A 84 -0.53 14.91 -6.61
C THR A 84 0.49 14.29 -7.57
N GLY A 85 0.22 13.06 -8.02
CA GLY A 85 1.07 12.36 -8.97
C GLY A 85 2.42 11.93 -8.39
N GLN A 86 2.52 11.78 -7.08
CA GLN A 86 3.78 11.53 -6.39
C GLN A 86 4.29 10.10 -6.56
N ILE A 87 3.43 9.14 -6.86
CA ILE A 87 3.85 7.76 -7.09
C ILE A 87 4.87 7.69 -8.23
N THR A 88 4.62 8.42 -9.31
CA THR A 88 5.53 8.45 -10.47
C THR A 88 6.54 9.59 -10.38
N GLN A 89 6.13 10.74 -9.91
CA GLN A 89 6.95 11.95 -9.96
C GLN A 89 8.21 11.87 -9.11
N LYS A 90 8.14 11.24 -7.95
CA LYS A 90 9.33 11.06 -7.11
C LYS A 90 10.40 10.24 -7.81
N VAL A 91 9.99 9.15 -8.45
CA VAL A 91 10.90 8.28 -9.20
C VAL A 91 11.39 9.00 -10.46
N ASP A 92 10.49 9.70 -11.15
CA ASP A 92 10.85 10.46 -12.36
C ASP A 92 11.88 11.55 -12.06
N SER A 93 11.76 12.21 -10.91
CA SER A 93 12.72 13.25 -10.50
C SER A 93 14.12 12.66 -10.27
N VAL A 94 14.20 11.50 -9.63
CA VAL A 94 15.46 10.80 -9.43
C VAL A 94 16.05 10.36 -10.76
N ASN A 95 15.25 9.79 -11.63
CA ASN A 95 15.69 9.31 -12.94
C ASN A 95 16.18 10.48 -13.80
N ARG A 96 15.50 11.61 -13.74
CA ARG A 96 15.91 12.82 -14.48
C ARG A 96 17.27 13.32 -14.00
N TYR A 97 17.45 13.40 -12.69
CA TYR A 97 18.73 13.81 -12.12
C TYR A 97 19.86 12.89 -12.57
N LEU A 98 19.65 11.57 -12.49
CA LEU A 98 20.66 10.60 -12.90
C LEU A 98 20.96 10.67 -14.38
N GLU A 99 19.97 10.94 -15.23
CA GLU A 99 20.16 11.12 -16.66
C GLU A 99 20.99 12.37 -16.98
N GLU A 100 20.73 13.49 -16.29
CA GLU A 100 21.43 14.74 -16.46
C GLU A 100 22.86 14.73 -15.92
N ASN A 101 23.16 13.84 -14.99
CA ASN A 101 24.45 13.80 -14.29
C ASN A 101 25.17 12.46 -14.45
N LYS A 102 25.08 11.88 -15.61
CA LYS A 102 25.79 10.63 -15.93
C LYS A 102 27.31 10.81 -15.86
#